data_d0c21f9595051e6fe0205d79b7b09fa9
#
_entry.id   d0c21f9595051e6fe0205d79b7b09fa9
#
_cell.length_a   1.000
_cell.length_b   1.000
_cell.length_c   1.000
_cell.angle_alpha   90.00
_cell.angle_beta   90.00
_cell.angle_gamma   90.00
#
_symmetry.space_group_name_H-M   'P 1'
#
loop_
_entity.id
_entity.type
_entity.pdbx_description
1 polymer ?
#
loop_
_entity_poly.entity_id
_entity_poly.type
_entity_poly.pdbx_seq_one_letter_code
_entity_poly.pdbx_strand_id
1 'polypeptide(L)'
;MSDLKKYEGVIPAFYACYDEQGEVSPERTRALVQYFIDKGVQGLYVNGSSGECIYQSVEDRKLILEEVMAVAKGKLTIIAHVACNNTKDSMELARHAESLGVDAIATIPPIYFRLPEYSVAKYWNDISSAAPNTDYVISVSYTHLTLPTICSV
;
A
#
# COMPACT_ATOMS: atom_id res chain seq x y z
N MET A 1 7.84 -5.68 20.56
CA MET A 1 8.74 -5.04 19.56
C MET A 1 8.47 -5.72 18.24
N SER A 2 8.06 -4.98 17.20
CA SER A 2 7.92 -5.55 15.86
C SER A 2 9.28 -6.03 15.36
N ASP A 3 9.30 -7.19 14.70
CA ASP A 3 10.53 -7.68 14.06
C ASP A 3 10.75 -6.89 12.76
N LEU A 4 11.62 -5.88 12.83
CA LEU A 4 11.93 -5.03 11.68
C LEU A 4 12.77 -5.74 10.61
N LYS A 5 13.38 -6.89 10.92
CA LYS A 5 14.18 -7.66 9.95
C LYS A 5 13.36 -8.16 8.76
N LYS A 6 12.05 -8.37 8.94
CA LYS A 6 11.15 -8.77 7.84
C LYS A 6 11.07 -7.72 6.72
N TYR A 7 11.48 -6.48 6.97
CA TYR A 7 11.47 -5.39 5.99
C TYR A 7 12.85 -5.14 5.35
N GLU A 8 13.85 -5.95 5.69
CA GLU A 8 15.17 -5.85 5.07
C GLU A 8 15.18 -6.56 3.71
N GLY A 9 15.91 -6.01 2.74
CA GLY A 9 16.07 -6.60 1.41
C GLY A 9 15.32 -5.85 0.31
N VAL A 10 15.04 -6.54 -0.79
CA VAL A 10 14.40 -5.97 -1.97
C VAL A 10 12.88 -6.14 -1.86
N ILE A 11 12.17 -5.03 -1.76
CA ILE A 11 10.70 -4.97 -1.72
C ILE A 11 10.23 -4.08 -2.88
N PRO A 12 10.04 -4.63 -4.09
CA PRO A 12 9.62 -3.84 -5.24
C PRO A 12 8.19 -3.33 -5.10
N ALA A 13 7.94 -2.17 -5.71
CA ALA A 13 6.59 -1.66 -5.91
C ALA A 13 5.87 -2.56 -6.92
N PHE A 14 4.71 -3.08 -6.52
CA PHE A 14 3.90 -3.98 -7.34
C PHE A 14 3.04 -3.19 -8.31
N TYR A 15 3.09 -3.55 -9.60
CA TYR A 15 2.27 -2.94 -10.64
C TYR A 15 0.87 -3.54 -10.68
N ALA A 16 -0.13 -2.73 -10.99
CA ALA A 16 -1.44 -3.24 -11.34
C ALA A 16 -1.38 -4.01 -12.67
N CYS A 17 -2.14 -5.08 -12.74
CA CYS A 17 -2.22 -5.94 -13.92
C CYS A 17 -3.63 -5.89 -14.48
N TYR A 18 -3.75 -5.52 -15.76
CA TYR A 18 -5.02 -5.36 -16.46
C TYR A 18 -5.17 -6.38 -17.59
N ASP A 19 -6.41 -6.71 -17.92
CA ASP A 19 -6.76 -7.49 -19.10
C ASP A 19 -6.85 -6.60 -20.36
N GLU A 20 -7.33 -7.16 -21.46
CA GLU A 20 -7.49 -6.46 -22.73
C GLU A 20 -8.64 -5.45 -22.73
N GLN A 21 -9.52 -5.50 -21.73
CA GLN A 21 -10.63 -4.57 -21.50
C GLN A 21 -10.23 -3.42 -20.58
N GLY A 22 -9.05 -3.50 -19.96
CA GLY A 22 -8.56 -2.52 -18.99
C GLY A 22 -9.05 -2.77 -17.56
N GLU A 23 -9.67 -3.91 -17.30
CA GLU A 23 -10.11 -4.32 -15.97
C GLU A 23 -8.98 -5.03 -15.22
N VAL A 24 -9.00 -4.97 -13.87
CA VAL A 24 -8.01 -5.69 -13.05
C VAL A 24 -8.06 -7.18 -13.36
N SER A 25 -6.90 -7.75 -13.71
CA SER A 25 -6.77 -9.16 -14.04
C SER A 25 -6.24 -10.01 -12.87
N PRO A 26 -7.07 -10.83 -12.20
CA PRO A 26 -6.64 -11.75 -11.17
C PRO A 26 -5.53 -12.70 -11.63
N GLU A 27 -5.66 -13.26 -12.82
CA GLU A 27 -4.68 -14.21 -13.37
C GLU A 27 -3.30 -13.56 -13.57
N ARG A 28 -3.25 -12.39 -14.20
CA ARG A 28 -2.00 -11.66 -14.43
C ARG A 28 -1.38 -11.16 -13.13
N THR A 29 -2.22 -10.77 -12.16
CA THR A 29 -1.77 -10.40 -10.81
C THR A 29 -1.06 -11.58 -10.14
N ARG A 30 -1.68 -12.76 -10.13
CA ARG A 30 -1.05 -13.97 -9.56
C ARG A 30 0.24 -14.38 -10.29
N ALA A 31 0.24 -14.28 -11.63
CA ALA A 31 1.42 -14.57 -12.42
C ALA A 31 2.60 -13.64 -12.11
N LEU A 32 2.34 -12.34 -11.95
CA LEU A 32 3.36 -11.37 -11.57
C LEU A 32 3.90 -11.61 -10.15
N VAL A 33 3.03 -11.98 -9.19
CA VAL A 33 3.48 -12.37 -7.85
C VAL A 33 4.40 -13.59 -7.91
N GLN A 34 4.02 -14.62 -8.67
CA GLN A 34 4.85 -15.81 -8.83
C GLN A 34 6.22 -15.48 -9.44
N TYR A 35 6.23 -14.60 -10.45
CA TYR A 35 7.48 -14.10 -11.03
C TYR A 35 8.41 -13.47 -10.00
N PHE A 36 7.88 -12.63 -9.08
CA PHE A 36 8.69 -12.02 -8.02
C PHE A 36 9.19 -13.04 -7.00
N ILE A 37 8.36 -14.05 -6.65
CA ILE A 37 8.79 -15.16 -5.81
C ILE A 37 9.97 -15.90 -6.45
N ASP A 38 9.88 -16.22 -7.73
CA ASP A 38 10.93 -16.92 -8.49
C ASP A 38 12.21 -16.10 -8.63
N LYS A 39 12.10 -14.76 -8.56
CA LYS A 39 13.25 -13.84 -8.52
C LYS A 39 13.89 -13.69 -7.13
N GLY A 40 13.28 -14.25 -6.10
CA GLY A 40 13.83 -14.23 -4.74
C GLY A 40 13.78 -12.87 -4.07
N VAL A 41 12.78 -12.03 -4.37
CA VAL A 41 12.57 -10.77 -3.65
C VAL A 41 12.09 -11.04 -2.22
N GLN A 42 12.35 -10.11 -1.30
CA GLN A 42 11.98 -10.25 0.11
C GLN A 42 10.49 -9.97 0.35
N GLY A 43 9.90 -9.06 -0.40
CA GLY A 43 8.51 -8.67 -0.22
C GLY A 43 7.95 -7.91 -1.41
N LEU A 44 6.73 -7.39 -1.26
CA LEU A 44 6.05 -6.56 -2.26
C LEU A 44 5.37 -5.36 -1.58
N TYR A 45 5.48 -4.19 -2.22
CA TYR A 45 4.72 -2.99 -1.85
C TYR A 45 3.52 -2.85 -2.80
N VAL A 46 2.35 -3.23 -2.32
CA VAL A 46 1.13 -3.42 -3.14
C VAL A 46 0.24 -2.18 -3.10
N ASN A 47 -0.42 -1.87 -4.20
CA ASN A 47 -1.36 -0.74 -4.33
C ASN A 47 -0.75 0.64 -4.04
N GLY A 48 0.54 0.81 -4.25
CA GLY A 48 1.21 2.11 -4.18
C GLY A 48 1.04 2.94 -5.45
N SER A 49 1.78 4.04 -5.56
CA SER A 49 1.74 4.93 -6.74
C SER A 49 2.13 4.20 -8.03
N SER A 50 3.13 3.32 -8.00
CA SER A 50 3.51 2.48 -9.15
C SER A 50 2.45 1.45 -9.49
N GLY A 51 1.58 1.10 -8.56
CA GLY A 51 0.41 0.25 -8.76
C GLY A 51 -0.84 1.03 -9.15
N GLU A 52 -0.70 2.31 -9.52
CA GLU A 52 -1.77 3.17 -10.05
C GLU A 52 -2.97 3.38 -9.10
N CYS A 53 -2.72 3.31 -7.78
CA CYS A 53 -3.77 3.35 -6.75
C CYS A 53 -4.72 4.56 -6.83
N ILE A 54 -4.28 5.65 -7.45
CA ILE A 54 -5.09 6.88 -7.59
C ILE A 54 -6.23 6.71 -8.60
N TYR A 55 -6.10 5.76 -9.54
CA TYR A 55 -7.06 5.53 -10.60
C TYR A 55 -7.97 4.33 -10.33
N GLN A 56 -7.70 3.58 -9.27
CA GLN A 56 -8.44 2.36 -8.93
C GLN A 56 -9.52 2.64 -7.90
N SER A 57 -10.62 1.92 -8.02
CA SER A 57 -11.67 1.86 -7.00
C SER A 57 -11.17 1.15 -5.73
N VAL A 58 -11.92 1.28 -4.64
CA VAL A 58 -11.67 0.53 -3.41
C VAL A 58 -11.77 -0.97 -3.66
N GLU A 59 -12.73 -1.38 -4.49
CA GLU A 59 -12.98 -2.77 -4.86
C GLU A 59 -11.82 -3.36 -5.68
N ASP A 60 -11.30 -2.62 -6.66
CA ASP A 60 -10.13 -3.06 -7.44
C ASP A 60 -8.90 -3.25 -6.56
N ARG A 61 -8.66 -2.31 -5.65
CA ARG A 61 -7.53 -2.39 -4.72
C ARG A 61 -7.66 -3.57 -3.74
N LYS A 62 -8.89 -3.90 -3.31
CA LYS A 62 -9.15 -5.11 -2.52
C LYS A 62 -8.88 -6.36 -3.33
N LEU A 63 -9.40 -6.43 -4.56
CA LEU A 63 -9.19 -7.56 -5.45
C LEU A 63 -7.70 -7.80 -5.71
N ILE A 64 -6.93 -6.75 -6.04
CA ILE A 64 -5.48 -6.87 -6.26
C ILE A 64 -4.82 -7.45 -5.01
N LEU A 65 -5.13 -6.93 -3.82
CA LEU A 65 -4.51 -7.38 -2.59
C LEU A 65 -4.88 -8.83 -2.25
N GLU A 66 -6.13 -9.23 -2.47
CA GLU A 66 -6.60 -10.61 -2.30
C GLU A 66 -5.82 -11.58 -3.19
N GLU A 67 -5.65 -11.22 -4.45
CA GLU A 67 -4.92 -12.05 -5.43
C GLU A 67 -3.42 -12.13 -5.13
N VAL A 68 -2.83 -11.02 -4.65
CA VAL A 68 -1.44 -11.03 -4.16
C VAL A 68 -1.31 -11.95 -2.95
N MET A 69 -2.19 -11.81 -1.97
CA MET A 69 -2.14 -12.62 -0.74
C MET A 69 -2.41 -14.11 -1.00
N ALA A 70 -3.24 -14.45 -1.99
CA ALA A 70 -3.50 -15.85 -2.37
C ALA A 70 -2.23 -16.60 -2.77
N VAL A 71 -1.23 -15.90 -3.32
CA VAL A 71 0.03 -16.50 -3.81
C VAL A 71 1.21 -16.23 -2.87
N ALA A 72 1.28 -15.02 -2.30
CA ALA A 72 2.45 -14.52 -1.57
C ALA A 72 2.42 -14.83 -0.06
N LYS A 73 1.25 -15.11 0.53
CA LYS A 73 1.11 -15.29 1.98
C LYS A 73 2.07 -16.35 2.53
N GLY A 74 2.86 -15.96 3.52
CA GLY A 74 3.87 -16.83 4.14
C GLY A 74 5.14 -17.05 3.30
N LYS A 75 5.25 -16.44 2.12
CA LYS A 75 6.43 -16.52 1.25
C LYS A 75 7.14 -15.18 1.10
N LEU A 76 6.40 -14.08 1.10
CA LEU A 76 6.89 -12.72 0.92
C LEU A 76 6.33 -11.82 2.01
N THR A 77 7.10 -10.82 2.41
CA THR A 77 6.62 -9.71 3.23
C THR A 77 5.71 -8.80 2.39
N ILE A 78 4.48 -8.59 2.83
CA ILE A 78 3.50 -7.78 2.10
C ILE A 78 3.21 -6.48 2.84
N ILE A 79 3.50 -5.36 2.17
CA ILE A 79 3.17 -4.01 2.61
C ILE A 79 2.03 -3.51 1.71
N ALA A 80 0.84 -3.34 2.28
CA ALA A 80 -0.34 -2.87 1.54
C ALA A 80 -0.51 -1.36 1.69
N HIS A 81 -0.39 -0.61 0.60
CA HIS A 81 -0.72 0.81 0.60
C HIS A 81 -2.23 1.00 0.62
N VAL A 82 -2.73 1.73 1.61
CA VAL A 82 -4.16 1.90 1.89
C VAL A 82 -4.65 3.35 1.79
N ALA A 83 -3.75 4.29 1.45
CA ALA A 83 -4.12 5.70 1.38
C ALA A 83 -5.09 5.99 0.23
N CYS A 84 -6.12 6.75 0.54
CA CYS A 84 -7.05 7.42 -0.37
C CYS A 84 -7.11 8.90 0.01
N ASN A 85 -7.69 9.73 -0.87
CA ASN A 85 -7.90 11.15 -0.54
C ASN A 85 -8.94 11.36 0.58
N ASN A 86 -9.76 10.38 0.87
CA ASN A 86 -10.69 10.40 2.00
C ASN A 86 -10.33 9.34 3.04
N THR A 87 -10.55 9.68 4.31
CA THR A 87 -10.19 8.84 5.46
C THR A 87 -11.06 7.56 5.52
N LYS A 88 -12.32 7.63 5.12
CA LYS A 88 -13.26 6.49 5.22
C LYS A 88 -12.80 5.32 4.36
N ASP A 89 -12.48 5.56 3.10
CA ASP A 89 -12.00 4.54 2.17
C ASP A 89 -10.63 3.99 2.61
N SER A 90 -9.75 4.88 3.11
CA SER A 90 -8.46 4.46 3.65
C SER A 90 -8.60 3.51 4.85
N MET A 91 -9.53 3.81 5.78
CA MET A 91 -9.83 2.95 6.93
C MET A 91 -10.47 1.62 6.48
N GLU A 92 -11.28 1.64 5.44
CA GLU A 92 -11.89 0.43 4.87
C GLU A 92 -10.83 -0.50 4.29
N LEU A 93 -9.91 0.05 3.48
CA LEU A 93 -8.78 -0.69 2.93
C LEU A 93 -7.83 -1.20 4.03
N ALA A 94 -7.62 -0.42 5.10
CA ALA A 94 -6.79 -0.84 6.24
C ALA A 94 -7.38 -2.06 6.96
N ARG A 95 -8.69 -2.05 7.26
CA ARG A 95 -9.37 -3.20 7.86
C ARG A 95 -9.32 -4.43 6.96
N HIS A 96 -9.54 -4.24 5.66
CA HIS A 96 -9.45 -5.32 4.69
C HIS A 96 -8.04 -5.92 4.65
N ALA A 97 -6.99 -5.09 4.57
CA ALA A 97 -5.62 -5.54 4.57
C ALA A 97 -5.26 -6.31 5.86
N GLU A 98 -5.66 -5.81 7.04
CA GLU A 98 -5.49 -6.52 8.31
C GLU A 98 -6.20 -7.88 8.30
N SER A 99 -7.41 -7.95 7.78
CA SER A 99 -8.18 -9.21 7.71
C SER A 99 -7.51 -10.28 6.85
N LEU A 100 -6.75 -9.90 5.84
CA LEU A 100 -5.95 -10.79 5.00
C LEU A 100 -4.64 -11.21 5.67
N GLY A 101 -4.21 -10.48 6.70
CA GLY A 101 -2.98 -10.74 7.45
C GLY A 101 -1.73 -10.28 6.72
N VAL A 102 -1.75 -9.08 6.14
CA VAL A 102 -0.54 -8.44 5.60
C VAL A 102 0.45 -8.10 6.73
N ASP A 103 1.73 -7.96 6.41
CA ASP A 103 2.77 -7.62 7.38
C ASP A 103 2.73 -6.16 7.81
N ALA A 104 2.37 -5.27 6.91
CA ALA A 104 2.18 -3.85 7.21
C ALA A 104 1.14 -3.21 6.29
N ILE A 105 0.54 -2.14 6.78
CA ILE A 105 -0.15 -1.16 5.95
C ILE A 105 0.72 0.08 5.78
N ALA A 106 0.58 0.77 4.64
CA ALA A 106 1.34 1.98 4.35
C ALA A 106 0.43 3.10 3.85
N THR A 107 0.80 4.33 4.17
CA THR A 107 0.08 5.51 3.68
C THR A 107 1.02 6.64 3.27
N ILE A 108 0.54 7.45 2.32
CA ILE A 108 1.00 8.82 2.05
C ILE A 108 -0.08 9.79 2.55
N PRO A 109 0.23 11.07 2.78
CA PRO A 109 -0.80 12.07 3.04
C PRO A 109 -1.77 12.20 1.84
N PRO A 110 -3.01 12.69 2.05
CA PRO A 110 -3.90 13.07 0.95
C PRO A 110 -3.22 14.06 -0.01
N ILE A 111 -3.32 13.79 -1.33
CA ILE A 111 -2.45 14.44 -2.33
C ILE A 111 -3.06 15.66 -3.01
N TYR A 112 -4.38 15.85 -2.96
CA TYR A 112 -5.05 16.89 -3.74
C TYR A 112 -4.93 18.28 -3.11
N PHE A 113 -5.19 18.39 -1.79
CA PHE A 113 -5.05 19.63 -1.05
C PHE A 113 -3.85 19.57 -0.10
N ARG A 114 -3.15 20.69 0.03
CA ARG A 114 -2.16 20.86 1.08
C ARG A 114 -2.87 21.01 2.42
N LEU A 115 -2.88 19.94 3.19
CA LEU A 115 -3.53 19.91 4.50
C LEU A 115 -2.60 20.42 5.61
N PRO A 116 -3.15 21.05 6.66
CA PRO A 116 -2.38 21.38 7.85
C PRO A 116 -1.92 20.12 8.57
N GLU A 117 -0.80 20.22 9.29
CA GLU A 117 -0.14 19.08 9.95
C GLU A 117 -1.07 18.30 10.88
N TYR A 118 -1.92 18.96 11.64
CA TYR A 118 -2.88 18.31 12.54
C TYR A 118 -3.90 17.44 11.78
N SER A 119 -4.29 17.84 10.58
CA SER A 119 -5.21 17.06 9.73
C SER A 119 -4.52 15.82 9.16
N VAL A 120 -3.25 15.94 8.78
CA VAL A 120 -2.44 14.81 8.32
C VAL A 120 -2.21 13.84 9.47
N ALA A 121 -1.86 14.33 10.66
CA ALA A 121 -1.69 13.49 11.85
C ALA A 121 -2.99 12.76 12.23
N LYS A 122 -4.12 13.47 12.18
CA LYS A 122 -5.43 12.85 12.43
C LYS A 122 -5.74 11.76 11.40
N TYR A 123 -5.52 12.02 10.11
CA TYR A 123 -5.71 11.06 9.03
C TYR A 123 -4.91 9.77 9.28
N TRP A 124 -3.63 9.88 9.62
CA TRP A 124 -2.80 8.73 9.92
C TRP A 124 -3.24 7.96 11.16
N ASN A 125 -3.62 8.67 12.23
CA ASN A 125 -4.13 8.06 13.46
C ASN A 125 -5.44 7.30 13.22
N ASP A 126 -6.36 7.86 12.45
CA ASP A 126 -7.63 7.21 12.13
C ASP A 126 -7.40 5.89 11.35
N ILE A 127 -6.49 5.91 10.37
CA ILE A 127 -6.15 4.72 9.57
C ILE A 127 -5.45 3.66 10.41
N SER A 128 -4.44 4.06 11.17
CA SER A 128 -3.70 3.13 12.04
C SER A 128 -4.62 2.48 13.09
N SER A 129 -5.59 3.25 13.62
CA SER A 129 -6.61 2.73 14.54
C SER A 129 -7.59 1.74 13.88
N ALA A 130 -7.71 1.76 12.56
CA ALA A 130 -8.57 0.84 11.82
C ALA A 130 -7.93 -0.54 11.61
N ALA A 131 -6.61 -0.66 11.78
CA ALA A 131 -5.83 -1.89 11.68
C ALA A 131 -4.81 -1.99 12.83
N PRO A 132 -5.28 -2.15 14.08
CA PRO A 132 -4.44 -1.99 15.27
C PRO A 132 -3.40 -3.10 15.48
N ASN A 133 -3.56 -4.25 14.82
CA ASN A 133 -2.66 -5.39 14.94
C ASN A 133 -1.66 -5.52 13.78
N THR A 134 -1.65 -4.54 12.87
CA THR A 134 -0.80 -4.52 11.67
C THR A 134 0.24 -3.40 11.79
N ASP A 135 1.49 -3.67 11.42
CA ASP A 135 2.53 -2.64 11.41
C ASP A 135 2.13 -1.50 10.47
N TYR A 136 2.48 -0.27 10.86
CA TYR A 136 2.11 0.94 10.12
C TYR A 136 3.34 1.66 9.56
N VAL A 137 3.37 1.87 8.25
CA VAL A 137 4.47 2.53 7.54
C VAL A 137 4.00 3.87 6.96
N ILE A 138 4.68 4.94 7.34
CA ILE A 138 4.49 6.25 6.69
C ILE A 138 5.44 6.33 5.51
N SER A 139 4.89 6.43 4.30
CA SER A 139 5.70 6.60 3.10
C SER A 139 6.20 8.04 3.00
N VAL A 140 7.52 8.19 2.87
CA VAL A 140 8.21 9.50 2.95
C VAL A 140 8.45 10.17 1.60
N SER A 141 8.06 9.59 0.47
CA SER A 141 8.32 10.16 -0.85
C SER A 141 7.87 11.60 -1.00
N TYR A 142 6.73 11.95 -0.42
CA TYR A 142 6.17 13.30 -0.48
C TYR A 142 6.67 14.22 0.64
N THR A 143 7.09 13.68 1.77
CA THR A 143 7.67 14.48 2.87
C THR A 143 9.04 15.07 2.47
N HIS A 144 9.84 14.35 1.72
CA HIS A 144 11.11 14.86 1.23
C HIS A 144 10.97 15.89 0.10
N LEU A 145 9.91 15.79 -0.71
CA LEU A 145 9.62 16.74 -1.79
C LEU A 145 9.00 18.05 -1.28
N THR A 146 8.35 18.03 -0.12
CA THR A 146 7.71 19.23 0.44
C THR A 146 8.67 20.10 1.25
N LEU A 147 9.69 19.54 1.87
CA LEU A 147 10.68 20.28 2.66
C LEU A 147 11.49 21.29 1.81
N PRO A 148 12.06 20.94 0.64
CA PRO A 148 12.76 21.89 -0.21
C PRO A 148 11.85 22.96 -0.80
N THR A 149 10.59 22.63 -1.09
CA THR A 149 9.61 23.57 -1.64
C THR A 149 9.18 24.64 -0.61
N ILE A 150 9.14 24.27 0.66
CA ILE A 150 8.84 25.21 1.77
C ILE A 150 10.01 26.19 1.95
N CYS A 151 11.23 25.78 1.67
CA CYS A 151 12.42 26.62 1.80
C CYS A 151 12.66 27.53 0.58
N SER A 152 11.93 27.35 -0.50
CA SER A 152 12.10 28.12 -1.76
C SER A 152 11.01 29.15 -2.02
N VAL A 153 10.13 29.44 -1.06
CA VAL A 153 9.08 30.48 -1.17
C VAL A 153 9.37 31.61 -0.20
#